data_8e6c23b0bb59006dac497e352ff9ec87
#
_entry.id   8e6c23b0bb59006dac497e352ff9ec87
#
_cell.length_a   1.000
_cell.length_b   1.000
_cell.length_c   1.000
_cell.angle_alpha   90.00
_cell.angle_beta   90.00
_cell.angle_gamma   90.00
#
_symmetry.space_group_name_H-M   'P 1'
#
loop_
_entity.id
_entity.type
_entity.pdbx_description
1 polymer ?
#
loop_
_entity_poly.entity_id
_entity_poly.type
_entity_poly.pdbx_seq_one_letter_code
_entity_poly.pdbx_strand_id
1 'polypeptide(L)'
;MPEMAKPAFTIILFIALLLDTIFFSLVTCPIHLYTCDALADEEPYYIGNRKCRLCHFEYFKEWEKDPHANAFARLGRMKKNPYCLKCHTTGYREHQGFVSEKITPELKGVQCEACHGPGSRHKDNPHDKGSLPIGRKIDYQRVCIKCHDRNWTPEFDYEKYRKRIEHRIEPKAGKRRL
;
A
#
# COMPACT_ATOMS: atom_id res chain seq x y z
N MET A 1 -38.03 34.37 65.70
CA MET A 1 -36.63 33.95 65.70
C MET A 1 -36.40 33.26 64.33
N PRO A 2 -35.65 33.82 63.41
CA PRO A 2 -35.33 33.17 62.17
C PRO A 2 -34.19 32.16 62.38
N GLU A 3 -34.46 30.92 61.99
CA GLU A 3 -33.53 29.83 62.04
C GLU A 3 -32.43 30.03 60.97
N MET A 4 -31.22 30.26 61.43
CA MET A 4 -30.05 30.43 60.55
C MET A 4 -29.72 29.06 59.91
N ALA A 5 -30.09 28.88 58.62
CA ALA A 5 -29.69 27.73 57.82
C ALA A 5 -28.17 27.63 57.80
N LYS A 6 -27.64 26.49 58.23
CA LYS A 6 -26.20 26.26 58.47
C LYS A 6 -25.42 26.34 57.16
N PRO A 7 -24.39 27.21 57.05
CA PRO A 7 -23.60 27.39 55.83
C PRO A 7 -22.90 26.11 55.33
N ALA A 8 -22.73 25.13 56.20
CA ALA A 8 -22.10 23.86 55.89
C ALA A 8 -22.85 23.04 54.79
N PHE A 9 -24.17 23.07 54.76
CA PHE A 9 -24.97 22.32 53.77
C PHE A 9 -24.83 22.90 52.36
N THR A 10 -24.76 24.20 52.25
CA THR A 10 -24.59 24.90 50.95
C THR A 10 -23.20 24.63 50.38
N ILE A 11 -22.15 24.59 51.20
CA ILE A 11 -20.78 24.31 50.76
C ILE A 11 -20.66 22.87 50.26
N ILE A 12 -21.27 21.88 50.93
CA ILE A 12 -21.26 20.48 50.53
C ILE A 12 -21.96 20.31 49.18
N LEU A 13 -23.07 20.96 48.95
CA LEU A 13 -23.81 20.92 47.70
C LEU A 13 -23.00 21.49 46.51
N PHE A 14 -22.29 22.61 46.72
CA PHE A 14 -21.39 23.19 45.72
C PHE A 14 -20.21 22.29 45.38
N ILE A 15 -19.62 21.63 46.37
CA ILE A 15 -18.50 20.69 46.15
C ILE A 15 -18.98 19.45 45.37
N ALA A 16 -20.16 18.93 45.67
CA ALA A 16 -20.74 17.80 44.93
C ALA A 16 -20.99 18.16 43.49
N LEU A 17 -21.58 19.30 43.18
CA LEU A 17 -21.82 19.79 41.82
C LEU A 17 -20.53 20.00 41.02
N LEU A 18 -19.46 20.52 41.67
CA LEU A 18 -18.15 20.69 41.04
C LEU A 18 -17.49 19.34 40.71
N LEU A 19 -17.60 18.35 41.60
CA LEU A 19 -17.07 17.02 41.39
C LEU A 19 -17.79 16.30 40.24
N ASP A 20 -19.12 16.45 40.13
CA ASP A 20 -19.90 15.89 39.04
C ASP A 20 -19.52 16.48 37.68
N THR A 21 -19.28 17.80 37.60
CA THR A 21 -18.86 18.45 36.36
C THR A 21 -17.45 18.03 35.93
N ILE A 22 -16.53 17.88 36.89
CA ILE A 22 -15.17 17.40 36.62
C ILE A 22 -15.20 15.92 36.19
N PHE A 23 -15.99 15.08 36.85
CA PHE A 23 -16.15 13.67 36.49
C PHE A 23 -16.74 13.51 35.09
N PHE A 24 -17.78 14.26 34.76
CA PHE A 24 -18.42 14.25 33.45
C PHE A 24 -17.46 14.70 32.36
N SER A 25 -16.63 15.73 32.61
CA SER A 25 -15.62 16.23 31.68
C SER A 25 -14.48 15.21 31.43
N LEU A 26 -14.07 14.47 32.46
CA LEU A 26 -13.02 13.43 32.35
C LEU A 26 -13.50 12.17 31.67
N VAL A 27 -14.78 11.80 31.78
CA VAL A 27 -15.35 10.60 31.18
C VAL A 27 -15.73 10.83 29.71
N THR A 28 -16.18 12.03 29.34
CA THR A 28 -16.60 12.33 27.96
C THR A 28 -15.43 12.69 27.02
N CYS A 29 -14.32 13.22 27.57
CA CYS A 29 -13.16 13.61 26.77
C CYS A 29 -12.45 12.42 26.06
N PRO A 30 -12.23 11.24 26.67
CA PRO A 30 -11.54 10.16 26.01
C PRO A 30 -12.35 9.50 24.88
N ILE A 31 -13.69 9.55 24.91
CA ILE A 31 -14.52 8.94 23.87
C ILE A 31 -14.42 9.73 22.55
N HIS A 32 -14.24 11.03 22.59
CA HIS A 32 -14.12 11.86 21.39
C HIS A 32 -12.73 11.75 20.72
N LEU A 33 -11.68 11.38 21.47
CA LEU A 33 -10.33 11.17 20.91
C LEU A 33 -10.21 9.85 20.15
N TYR A 34 -11.00 8.82 20.48
CA TYR A 34 -10.99 7.53 19.76
C TYR A 34 -11.79 7.50 18.47
N THR A 35 -12.65 8.49 18.22
CA THR A 35 -13.48 8.53 16.99
C THR A 35 -12.83 9.29 15.84
N CYS A 36 -11.72 10.01 16.06
CA CYS A 36 -11.02 10.74 15.00
C CYS A 36 -10.09 9.88 14.13
N ASP A 37 -9.67 8.69 14.60
CA ASP A 37 -8.74 7.82 13.85
C ASP A 37 -9.45 6.85 12.89
N ALA A 38 -10.77 6.77 12.91
CA ALA A 38 -11.52 5.81 12.09
C ALA A 38 -11.61 6.18 10.59
N LEU A 39 -11.05 7.30 10.18
CA LEU A 39 -10.97 7.74 8.79
C LEU A 39 -9.51 7.92 8.31
N ALA A 40 -8.55 7.34 9.00
CA ALA A 40 -7.20 7.24 8.46
C ALA A 40 -7.27 6.45 7.16
N ASP A 41 -7.03 7.11 6.05
CA ASP A 41 -6.96 6.51 4.73
C ASP A 41 -5.88 5.40 4.78
N GLU A 42 -6.31 4.15 4.69
CA GLU A 42 -5.46 2.99 4.88
C GLU A 42 -4.28 3.04 3.90
N GLU A 43 -3.05 2.86 4.40
CA GLU A 43 -1.87 2.90 3.55
C GLU A 43 -1.99 1.86 2.43
N PRO A 44 -1.68 2.22 1.15
CA PRO A 44 -1.80 1.28 0.05
C PRO A 44 -0.87 0.08 0.26
N TYR A 45 -1.37 -1.13 -0.04
CA TYR A 45 -0.64 -2.38 0.13
C TYR A 45 -0.61 -3.23 -1.15
N TYR A 46 0.32 -4.19 -1.17
CA TYR A 46 0.55 -5.08 -2.31
C TYR A 46 -0.49 -6.20 -2.34
N ILE A 47 -1.11 -6.42 -3.49
CA ILE A 47 -2.20 -7.40 -3.70
C ILE A 47 -1.81 -8.59 -4.58
N GLY A 48 -0.65 -8.52 -5.24
CA GLY A 48 -0.14 -9.54 -6.13
C GLY A 48 -0.80 -9.57 -7.52
N ASN A 49 -0.03 -10.05 -8.48
CA ASN A 49 -0.37 -10.05 -9.90
C ASN A 49 -1.64 -10.85 -10.25
N ARG A 50 -2.04 -11.83 -9.43
CA ARG A 50 -3.28 -12.59 -9.65
C ARG A 50 -4.52 -11.69 -9.57
N LYS A 51 -4.49 -10.64 -8.76
CA LYS A 51 -5.58 -9.65 -8.69
C LYS A 51 -5.57 -8.75 -9.92
N CYS A 52 -4.39 -8.32 -10.37
CA CYS A 52 -4.24 -7.53 -11.60
C CYS A 52 -4.77 -8.27 -12.83
N ARG A 53 -4.51 -9.59 -12.92
CA ARG A 53 -4.96 -10.45 -14.01
C ARG A 53 -6.46 -10.40 -14.26
N LEU A 54 -7.28 -10.19 -13.24
CA LEU A 54 -8.74 -10.22 -13.35
C LEU A 54 -9.26 -9.16 -14.34
N CYS A 55 -8.62 -7.99 -14.38
CA CYS A 55 -8.99 -6.88 -15.27
C CYS A 55 -7.97 -6.68 -16.41
N HIS A 56 -6.71 -7.02 -16.16
CA HIS A 56 -5.58 -6.77 -17.08
C HIS A 56 -5.00 -8.07 -17.65
N PHE A 57 -5.87 -8.98 -18.11
CA PHE A 57 -5.49 -10.33 -18.54
C PHE A 57 -4.45 -10.34 -19.66
N GLU A 58 -4.60 -9.52 -20.70
CA GLU A 58 -3.67 -9.51 -21.83
C GLU A 58 -2.28 -8.98 -21.41
N TYR A 59 -2.24 -7.95 -20.57
CA TYR A 59 -0.99 -7.44 -19.99
C TYR A 59 -0.31 -8.47 -19.09
N PHE A 60 -1.10 -9.21 -18.30
CA PHE A 60 -0.59 -10.31 -17.49
C PHE A 60 0.07 -11.39 -18.35
N LYS A 61 -0.54 -11.77 -19.46
CA LYS A 61 0.03 -12.79 -20.37
C LYS A 61 1.35 -12.36 -21.02
N GLU A 62 1.51 -11.08 -21.33
CA GLU A 62 2.79 -10.57 -21.83
C GLU A 62 3.86 -10.57 -20.73
N TRP A 63 3.51 -10.08 -19.53
CA TRP A 63 4.41 -10.09 -18.38
C TRP A 63 4.83 -11.52 -17.98
N GLU A 64 3.94 -12.51 -18.06
CA GLU A 64 4.24 -13.91 -17.69
C GLU A 64 5.38 -14.51 -18.52
N LYS A 65 5.59 -14.02 -19.73
CA LYS A 65 6.71 -14.42 -20.61
C LYS A 65 8.01 -13.66 -20.31
N ASP A 66 7.93 -12.56 -19.58
CA ASP A 66 9.07 -11.70 -19.28
C ASP A 66 9.98 -12.34 -18.21
N PRO A 67 11.32 -12.17 -18.31
CA PRO A 67 12.25 -12.62 -17.27
C PRO A 67 11.94 -12.16 -15.85
N HIS A 68 11.29 -11.01 -15.67
CA HIS A 68 10.89 -10.48 -14.37
C HIS A 68 9.89 -11.39 -13.65
N ALA A 69 8.99 -12.04 -14.37
CA ALA A 69 8.04 -13.00 -13.79
C ALA A 69 8.75 -14.13 -13.04
N ASN A 70 9.89 -14.57 -13.55
CA ASN A 70 10.68 -15.68 -13.02
C ASN A 70 11.86 -15.21 -12.16
N ALA A 71 11.96 -13.93 -11.82
CA ALA A 71 13.12 -13.37 -11.11
C ALA A 71 13.39 -14.09 -9.79
N PHE A 72 12.38 -14.41 -9.00
CA PHE A 72 12.55 -15.13 -7.72
C PHE A 72 13.03 -16.58 -7.93
N ALA A 73 12.54 -17.28 -8.94
CA ALA A 73 12.96 -18.65 -9.21
C ALA A 73 14.46 -18.74 -9.56
N ARG A 74 15.01 -17.70 -10.20
CA ARG A 74 16.42 -17.61 -10.58
C ARG A 74 17.37 -17.47 -9.39
N LEU A 75 16.89 -17.15 -8.19
CA LEU A 75 17.72 -17.02 -6.99
C LEU A 75 18.32 -18.35 -6.52
N GLY A 76 17.76 -19.50 -6.89
CA GLY A 76 18.27 -20.80 -6.44
C GLY A 76 18.40 -20.86 -4.93
N ARG A 77 19.65 -21.00 -4.42
CA ARG A 77 19.95 -21.05 -2.97
C ARG A 77 19.86 -19.68 -2.29
N MET A 78 19.83 -18.59 -3.04
CA MET A 78 19.83 -17.21 -2.51
C MET A 78 18.47 -16.67 -2.14
N LYS A 79 17.42 -17.48 -2.16
CA LYS A 79 16.02 -17.11 -1.86
C LYS A 79 15.78 -16.51 -0.48
N LYS A 80 16.73 -16.61 0.43
CA LYS A 80 16.68 -15.99 1.78
C LYS A 80 17.62 -14.80 1.93
N ASN A 81 18.40 -14.47 0.91
CA ASN A 81 19.35 -13.35 0.98
C ASN A 81 18.60 -12.02 0.78
N PRO A 82 18.63 -11.11 1.79
CA PRO A 82 17.95 -9.82 1.73
C PRO A 82 18.39 -8.94 0.55
N TYR A 83 19.67 -8.99 0.20
CA TYR A 83 20.22 -8.21 -0.92
C TYR A 83 19.65 -8.67 -2.27
N CYS A 84 19.37 -9.97 -2.42
CA CYS A 84 18.77 -10.50 -3.63
C CYS A 84 17.25 -10.26 -3.67
N LEU A 85 16.59 -10.43 -2.53
CA LEU A 85 15.13 -10.31 -2.44
C LEU A 85 14.62 -8.93 -2.86
N LYS A 86 15.37 -7.86 -2.58
CA LYS A 86 15.04 -6.48 -2.95
C LYS A 86 14.71 -6.34 -4.44
N CYS A 87 15.45 -7.04 -5.31
CA CYS A 87 15.31 -6.96 -6.77
C CYS A 87 14.55 -8.15 -7.38
N HIS A 88 14.33 -9.21 -6.62
CA HIS A 88 13.75 -10.46 -7.12
C HIS A 88 12.35 -10.75 -6.56
N THR A 89 11.76 -9.81 -5.82
CA THR A 89 10.41 -9.90 -5.26
C THR A 89 9.68 -8.57 -5.37
N THR A 90 8.39 -8.56 -5.08
CA THR A 90 7.55 -7.36 -5.11
C THR A 90 7.34 -6.82 -3.71
N GLY A 91 7.71 -5.55 -3.48
CA GLY A 91 7.49 -4.85 -2.21
C GLY A 91 8.34 -5.38 -1.03
N TYR A 92 9.55 -5.90 -1.26
CA TYR A 92 10.39 -6.39 -0.18
C TYR A 92 10.72 -5.28 0.83
N ARG A 93 10.38 -5.49 2.12
CA ARG A 93 10.49 -4.52 3.23
C ARG A 93 9.56 -3.30 3.10
N GLU A 94 8.58 -3.34 2.24
CA GLU A 94 7.54 -2.32 2.15
C GLU A 94 6.27 -2.81 2.86
N HIS A 95 5.34 -1.90 3.16
CA HIS A 95 4.09 -2.22 3.86
C HIS A 95 3.31 -3.31 3.13
N GLN A 96 3.03 -4.42 3.82
CA GLN A 96 2.37 -5.61 3.27
C GLN A 96 3.00 -6.14 1.96
N GLY A 97 4.30 -5.91 1.75
CA GLY A 97 5.07 -6.44 0.65
C GLY A 97 5.62 -7.85 0.92
N PHE A 98 6.57 -8.30 0.10
CA PHE A 98 7.16 -9.63 0.23
C PHE A 98 7.90 -9.81 1.56
N VAL A 99 7.54 -10.84 2.31
CA VAL A 99 8.17 -11.25 3.57
C VAL A 99 9.04 -12.48 3.35
N SER A 100 8.44 -13.56 2.85
CA SER A 100 9.14 -14.81 2.54
C SER A 100 8.31 -15.67 1.58
N GLU A 101 8.96 -16.68 0.97
CA GLU A 101 8.27 -17.64 0.10
C GLU A 101 7.13 -18.39 0.81
N LYS A 102 7.22 -18.53 2.15
CA LYS A 102 6.20 -19.21 2.95
C LYS A 102 5.04 -18.31 3.35
N ILE A 103 5.31 -17.02 3.64
CA ILE A 103 4.32 -16.08 4.20
C ILE A 103 3.56 -15.35 3.09
N THR A 104 4.28 -14.85 2.06
CA THR A 104 3.72 -14.09 0.95
C THR A 104 4.15 -14.67 -0.39
N PRO A 105 3.80 -15.95 -0.69
CA PRO A 105 4.24 -16.62 -1.91
C PRO A 105 3.73 -15.95 -3.18
N GLU A 106 2.61 -15.22 -3.10
CA GLU A 106 2.00 -14.47 -4.19
C GLU A 106 2.80 -13.25 -4.65
N LEU A 107 3.76 -12.78 -3.85
CA LEU A 107 4.61 -11.62 -4.19
C LEU A 107 6.02 -12.01 -4.69
N LYS A 108 6.21 -13.29 -5.04
CA LYS A 108 7.44 -13.77 -5.69
C LYS A 108 7.60 -13.20 -7.09
N GLY A 109 8.84 -12.83 -7.45
CA GLY A 109 9.15 -12.22 -8.75
C GLY A 109 8.93 -10.71 -8.77
N VAL A 110 9.34 -10.10 -9.87
CA VAL A 110 9.13 -8.66 -10.14
C VAL A 110 7.80 -8.55 -10.88
N GLN A 111 6.73 -8.25 -10.15
CA GLN A 111 5.37 -8.22 -10.67
C GLN A 111 4.94 -6.81 -11.08
N CYS A 112 3.69 -6.66 -11.54
CA CYS A 112 3.10 -5.40 -11.95
C CYS A 112 3.35 -4.28 -10.92
N GLU A 113 3.11 -4.57 -9.65
CA GLU A 113 3.23 -3.62 -8.55
C GLU A 113 4.67 -3.21 -8.21
N ALA A 114 5.67 -3.98 -8.63
CA ALA A 114 7.07 -3.59 -8.48
C ALA A 114 7.41 -2.36 -9.33
N CYS A 115 6.72 -2.20 -10.46
CA CYS A 115 6.85 -1.05 -11.36
C CYS A 115 5.74 -0.01 -11.16
N HIS A 116 4.53 -0.46 -10.86
CA HIS A 116 3.34 0.40 -10.78
C HIS A 116 2.96 0.81 -9.36
N GLY A 117 3.62 0.28 -8.33
CA GLY A 117 3.30 0.49 -6.92
C GLY A 117 2.13 -0.34 -6.42
N PRO A 118 1.82 -0.28 -5.10
CA PRO A 118 0.81 -1.10 -4.46
C PRO A 118 -0.59 -0.84 -5.03
N GLY A 119 -1.30 -1.91 -5.38
CA GLY A 119 -2.53 -1.88 -6.17
C GLY A 119 -3.83 -1.92 -5.39
N SER A 120 -3.80 -1.94 -4.04
CA SER A 120 -5.01 -2.09 -3.22
C SER A 120 -6.08 -1.05 -3.52
N ARG A 121 -5.72 0.25 -3.50
CA ARG A 121 -6.65 1.34 -3.78
C ARG A 121 -7.21 1.28 -5.20
N HIS A 122 -6.37 0.95 -6.19
CA HIS A 122 -6.81 0.81 -7.57
C HIS A 122 -7.79 -0.35 -7.75
N LYS A 123 -7.55 -1.47 -7.08
CA LYS A 123 -8.48 -2.61 -7.10
C LYS A 123 -9.86 -2.22 -6.57
N ASP A 124 -9.91 -1.44 -5.50
CA ASP A 124 -11.16 -1.05 -4.86
C ASP A 124 -11.87 0.10 -5.61
N ASN A 125 -11.11 0.94 -6.32
CA ASN A 125 -11.61 2.07 -7.12
C ASN A 125 -10.99 2.10 -8.53
N PRO A 126 -11.27 1.14 -9.41
CA PRO A 126 -10.58 0.99 -10.69
C PRO A 126 -10.85 2.12 -11.70
N HIS A 127 -11.91 2.89 -11.51
CA HIS A 127 -12.26 4.03 -12.38
C HIS A 127 -11.71 5.37 -11.89
N ASP A 128 -11.26 5.45 -10.64
CA ASP A 128 -10.61 6.65 -10.12
C ASP A 128 -9.14 6.71 -10.57
N LYS A 129 -8.80 7.76 -11.33
CA LYS A 129 -7.44 7.99 -11.81
C LYS A 129 -6.46 8.30 -10.68
N GLY A 130 -6.93 8.83 -9.56
CA GLY A 130 -6.14 9.10 -8.37
C GLY A 130 -5.78 7.82 -7.60
N SER A 131 -6.55 6.74 -7.77
CA SER A 131 -6.29 5.45 -7.14
C SER A 131 -5.22 4.62 -7.83
N LEU A 132 -4.76 5.04 -9.00
CA LEU A 132 -3.65 4.38 -9.68
C LEU A 132 -2.39 4.51 -8.83
N PRO A 133 -1.74 3.40 -8.48
CA PRO A 133 -0.60 3.38 -7.57
C PRO A 133 0.55 4.25 -8.05
N ILE A 134 0.74 4.23 -9.36
CA ILE A 134 1.73 5.05 -10.04
C ILE A 134 1.07 5.62 -11.29
N GLY A 135 0.74 6.90 -11.23
CA GLY A 135 0.08 7.58 -12.33
C GLY A 135 0.95 7.71 -13.58
N ARG A 136 0.37 8.21 -14.66
CA ARG A 136 0.99 8.38 -15.98
C ARG A 136 2.26 9.25 -16.02
N LYS A 137 2.68 9.84 -14.90
CA LYS A 137 3.82 10.78 -14.81
C LYS A 137 5.04 10.17 -14.12
N ILE A 138 5.19 8.82 -14.12
CA ILE A 138 6.35 8.22 -13.49
C ILE A 138 7.57 8.32 -14.38
N ASP A 139 8.63 8.63 -13.69
CA ASP A 139 9.97 8.39 -14.20
C ASP A 139 10.29 6.89 -14.05
N TYR A 140 9.87 6.10 -15.02
CA TYR A 140 10.16 4.65 -15.02
C TYR A 140 11.65 4.34 -15.02
N GLN A 141 12.51 5.24 -15.48
CA GLN A 141 13.94 5.06 -15.38
C GLN A 141 14.36 4.96 -13.91
N ARG A 142 13.83 5.82 -13.04
CA ARG A 142 14.10 5.74 -11.59
C ARG A 142 13.57 4.46 -10.96
N VAL A 143 12.50 3.89 -11.48
CA VAL A 143 11.98 2.59 -11.02
C VAL A 143 12.96 1.49 -11.41
N CYS A 144 13.39 1.45 -12.67
CA CYS A 144 14.30 0.43 -13.19
C CYS A 144 15.64 0.41 -12.45
N ILE A 145 16.25 1.58 -12.22
CA ILE A 145 17.58 1.67 -11.59
C ILE A 145 17.60 1.29 -10.11
N LYS A 146 16.45 1.09 -9.45
CA LYS A 146 16.39 0.52 -8.09
C LYS A 146 16.98 -0.90 -8.03
N CYS A 147 16.93 -1.61 -9.17
CA CYS A 147 17.43 -2.97 -9.30
C CYS A 147 18.53 -3.08 -10.38
N HIS A 148 18.41 -2.30 -11.45
CA HIS A 148 19.37 -2.25 -12.56
C HIS A 148 20.40 -1.15 -12.35
N ASP A 149 21.10 -1.18 -11.22
CA ASP A 149 22.19 -0.27 -10.92
C ASP A 149 23.52 -0.74 -11.53
N ARG A 150 24.55 0.13 -11.48
CA ARG A 150 25.86 -0.16 -12.05
C ARG A 150 26.59 -1.34 -11.41
N ASN A 151 26.26 -1.69 -10.17
CA ASN A 151 26.90 -2.79 -9.46
C ASN A 151 26.39 -4.16 -9.94
N TRP A 152 25.12 -4.24 -10.35
CA TRP A 152 24.47 -5.49 -10.75
C TRP A 152 24.27 -5.61 -12.26
N THR A 153 24.10 -4.49 -12.94
CA THR A 153 23.86 -4.43 -14.39
C THR A 153 24.55 -3.22 -15.01
N PRO A 154 25.92 -3.23 -15.07
CA PRO A 154 26.69 -2.07 -15.52
C PRO A 154 26.36 -1.63 -16.94
N GLU A 155 25.85 -2.54 -17.76
CA GLU A 155 25.46 -2.27 -19.17
C GLU A 155 23.97 -1.97 -19.34
N PHE A 156 23.25 -1.68 -18.24
CA PHE A 156 21.83 -1.36 -18.35
C PHE A 156 21.61 -0.02 -19.06
N ASP A 157 20.89 -0.12 -20.18
CA ASP A 157 20.43 1.03 -20.97
C ASP A 157 18.91 1.07 -20.92
N TYR A 158 18.37 2.10 -20.25
CA TYR A 158 16.94 2.27 -20.09
C TYR A 158 16.19 2.35 -21.42
N GLU A 159 16.67 3.15 -22.38
CA GLU A 159 16.01 3.33 -23.67
C GLU A 159 15.95 2.05 -24.52
N LYS A 160 16.98 1.21 -24.38
CA LYS A 160 17.05 -0.10 -25.04
C LYS A 160 16.11 -1.11 -24.38
N TYR A 161 16.13 -1.18 -23.02
CA TYR A 161 15.45 -2.24 -22.31
C TYR A 161 13.97 -1.94 -22.06
N ARG A 162 13.55 -0.67 -21.91
CA ARG A 162 12.13 -0.32 -21.73
C ARG A 162 11.24 -0.83 -22.86
N LYS A 163 11.75 -0.83 -24.09
CA LYS A 163 11.02 -1.32 -25.29
C LYS A 163 10.63 -2.79 -25.20
N ARG A 164 11.36 -3.59 -24.40
CA ARG A 164 11.10 -5.03 -24.23
C ARG A 164 9.99 -5.30 -23.23
N ILE A 165 9.81 -4.40 -22.24
CA ILE A 165 8.82 -4.55 -21.20
C ILE A 165 7.60 -3.63 -21.37
N GLU A 166 7.64 -2.76 -22.38
CA GLU A 166 6.52 -1.88 -22.70
C GLU A 166 5.33 -2.70 -23.20
N HIS A 167 4.28 -2.73 -22.40
CA HIS A 167 3.05 -3.45 -22.70
C HIS A 167 2.26 -2.73 -23.80
N ARG A 168 2.59 -2.94 -25.04
CA ARG A 168 1.84 -2.42 -26.19
C ARG A 168 0.80 -3.45 -26.61
N ILE A 169 -0.36 -3.38 -25.99
CA ILE A 169 -1.51 -4.10 -26.50
C ILE A 169 -2.14 -3.25 -27.58
N GLU A 170 -1.90 -3.63 -28.83
CA GLU A 170 -2.61 -3.04 -29.96
C GLU A 170 -4.12 -3.21 -29.72
N PRO A 171 -4.92 -2.12 -29.83
CA PRO A 171 -6.36 -2.22 -29.71
C PRO A 171 -6.83 -3.20 -30.79
N LYS A 172 -7.44 -4.33 -30.40
CA LYS A 172 -8.06 -5.24 -31.37
C LYS A 172 -9.08 -4.43 -32.17
N ALA A 173 -8.78 -4.23 -33.45
CA ALA A 173 -9.69 -3.54 -34.36
C ALA A 173 -11.06 -4.21 -34.26
N GLY A 174 -12.07 -3.50 -33.74
CA GLY A 174 -13.47 -3.96 -33.77
C GLY A 174 -14.20 -4.14 -32.43
N LYS A 175 -13.58 -3.99 -31.26
CA LYS A 175 -14.38 -3.98 -30.00
C LYS A 175 -14.54 -2.54 -29.48
N ARG A 176 -15.60 -1.86 -29.92
CA ARG A 176 -16.12 -0.68 -29.23
C ARG A 176 -16.39 -1.06 -27.76
N ARG A 177 -15.80 -0.34 -26.83
CA ARG A 177 -16.20 -0.43 -25.42
C ARG A 177 -17.62 0.12 -25.32
N LEU A 178 -18.54 -0.72 -24.85
CA LEU A 178 -19.85 -0.28 -24.39
C LEU A 178 -19.69 0.46 -23.07
#